data_4103690362cea73aced604eb8f83d55a
#
_entry.id   4103690362cea73aced604eb8f83d55a
#
_cell.length_a   1.000
_cell.length_b   1.000
_cell.length_c   1.000
_cell.angle_alpha   90.00
_cell.angle_beta   90.00
_cell.angle_gamma   90.00
#
_symmetry.space_group_name_H-M   'P 1'
#
loop_
_entity.id
_entity.type
_entity.pdbx_description
1 polymer ?
#
loop_
_entity_poly.entity_id
_entity_poly.type
_entity_poly.pdbx_seq_one_letter_code
_entity_poly.pdbx_strand_id
1 'polypeptide(L)'
;NPFSRQAREKIISQIMKENDIIDALYYSTEGEPFQRHYARWLTKNASDTDKKVLYSLCYLNRLGIAALPNPLVAKIGQLQSREFQLSSFVKKYSDVVSVSPGWLRLHRGRILSTLIGANDPELIIQTLQQAAIYAVPANEGRHDERTSIFERAISVKRIRNSGLLSKNDILTLLEGLESPCKHVSYFWVQFGIAAQINGEFEDASNHLRYAKSMRPHSYQVNHALANNEMVWGIHLLSQNLGDGDSKFLHGAEAMYEIAVDGKFSKSYRYSVHSYVRMWLEHSKATNRILNKRTAQQCAALLEKLFDHPLDNRLSSLIKQFITYCENHEMRELVPSLKKVYKIPERFHVEKETYEIE
;
A
#
# COMPACT_ATOMS: atom_id res chain seq x y z
N ASN A 1 -30.99 20.19 31.97
CA ASN A 1 -30.45 19.27 30.98
C ASN A 1 -30.06 20.08 29.72
N PRO A 2 -28.77 20.34 29.48
CA PRO A 2 -28.32 21.36 28.51
C PRO A 2 -28.49 20.96 27.05
N PHE A 3 -28.91 19.72 26.76
CA PHE A 3 -29.04 19.26 25.37
C PHE A 3 -30.49 18.99 24.97
N SER A 4 -30.90 19.51 23.80
CA SER A 4 -32.18 19.16 23.19
C SER A 4 -32.22 17.65 22.83
N ARG A 5 -33.40 17.06 22.71
CA ARG A 5 -33.59 15.65 22.31
C ARG A 5 -32.87 15.33 21.00
N GLN A 6 -32.93 16.24 20.03
CA GLN A 6 -32.22 16.09 18.74
C GLN A 6 -30.69 16.11 18.87
N ALA A 7 -30.14 16.94 19.77
CA ALA A 7 -28.72 16.97 20.04
C ALA A 7 -28.24 15.65 20.67
N ARG A 8 -29.02 15.05 21.56
CA ARG A 8 -28.72 13.73 22.15
C ARG A 8 -28.78 12.60 21.13
N GLU A 9 -29.80 12.55 20.27
CA GLU A 9 -29.95 11.54 19.23
C GLU A 9 -28.79 11.62 18.21
N LYS A 10 -28.32 12.85 17.89
CA LYS A 10 -27.14 13.07 17.04
C LYS A 10 -25.86 12.59 17.72
N ILE A 11 -25.68 12.87 19.02
CA ILE A 11 -24.55 12.40 19.82
C ILE A 11 -24.55 10.87 19.90
N ILE A 12 -25.68 10.24 20.23
CA ILE A 12 -25.82 8.79 20.32
C ILE A 12 -25.52 8.13 18.94
N SER A 13 -26.05 8.69 17.86
CA SER A 13 -25.78 8.21 16.50
C SER A 13 -24.29 8.29 16.12
N GLN A 14 -23.59 9.30 16.61
CA GLN A 14 -22.17 9.49 16.39
C GLN A 14 -21.33 8.55 17.28
N ILE A 15 -21.73 8.36 18.53
CA ILE A 15 -21.19 7.37 19.48
C ILE A 15 -21.24 5.96 18.90
N MET A 16 -22.36 5.58 18.28
CA MET A 16 -22.51 4.25 17.68
C MET A 16 -21.72 4.05 16.40
N LYS A 17 -21.23 5.12 15.78
CA LYS A 17 -20.33 5.08 14.59
C LYS A 17 -18.85 5.02 14.96
N GLU A 18 -18.49 5.46 16.15
CA GLU A 18 -17.12 5.47 16.63
C GLU A 18 -16.92 4.28 17.56
N ASN A 19 -16.04 3.37 17.18
CA ASN A 19 -15.71 2.17 17.97
C ASN A 19 -14.94 2.49 19.27
N ASP A 20 -14.87 3.76 19.70
CA ASP A 20 -14.15 4.19 20.88
C ASP A 20 -15.08 4.91 21.87
N ILE A 21 -15.40 4.22 22.97
CA ILE A 21 -16.28 4.68 24.05
C ILE A 21 -15.80 6.02 24.65
N ILE A 22 -14.51 6.32 24.60
CA ILE A 22 -13.95 7.53 25.22
C ILE A 22 -14.15 8.75 24.33
N ASP A 23 -14.02 8.62 23.02
CA ASP A 23 -14.38 9.70 22.10
C ASP A 23 -15.87 9.99 22.18
N ALA A 24 -16.65 8.95 22.35
CA ALA A 24 -18.08 9.03 22.59
C ALA A 24 -18.42 9.79 23.89
N LEU A 25 -17.76 9.48 25.00
CA LEU A 25 -17.92 10.17 26.28
C LEU A 25 -17.46 11.63 26.21
N TYR A 26 -16.38 11.90 25.49
CA TYR A 26 -15.86 13.25 25.31
C TYR A 26 -16.83 14.14 24.51
N TYR A 27 -17.39 13.61 23.41
CA TYR A 27 -18.47 14.29 22.68
C TYR A 27 -19.67 14.59 23.56
N SER A 28 -19.96 13.72 24.54
CA SER A 28 -21.12 13.87 25.42
C SER A 28 -20.90 14.90 26.53
N THR A 29 -19.66 15.20 26.91
CA THR A 29 -19.36 16.06 28.06
C THR A 29 -18.99 17.48 27.68
N GLU A 30 -18.26 17.72 26.61
CA GLU A 30 -17.72 19.05 26.26
C GLU A 30 -18.12 19.57 24.88
N GLY A 31 -18.77 18.76 24.04
CA GLY A 31 -19.27 19.18 22.72
C GLY A 31 -18.20 19.43 21.67
N GLU A 32 -16.91 19.26 22.00
CA GLU A 32 -15.80 19.33 21.06
C GLU A 32 -15.22 17.95 20.79
N PRO A 33 -14.84 17.66 19.54
CA PRO A 33 -14.12 16.45 19.22
C PRO A 33 -12.84 16.34 20.05
N PHE A 34 -12.61 15.19 20.69
CA PHE A 34 -11.37 14.86 21.40
C PHE A 34 -10.13 15.26 20.59
N GLN A 35 -10.19 15.10 19.31
CA GLN A 35 -9.16 15.50 18.36
C GLN A 35 -8.75 16.98 18.52
N ARG A 36 -9.70 17.91 18.56
CA ARG A 36 -9.40 19.35 18.69
C ARG A 36 -8.83 19.72 20.05
N HIS A 37 -9.39 19.11 21.11
CA HIS A 37 -8.89 19.32 22.45
C HIS A 37 -7.46 18.82 22.62
N TYR A 38 -7.18 17.61 22.12
CA TYR A 38 -5.86 17.01 22.19
C TYR A 38 -4.83 17.78 21.34
N ALA A 39 -5.21 18.23 20.15
CA ALA A 39 -4.36 19.09 19.31
C ALA A 39 -3.99 20.40 20.04
N ARG A 40 -4.93 21.04 20.68
CA ARG A 40 -4.66 22.25 21.50
C ARG A 40 -3.75 21.95 22.68
N TRP A 41 -4.01 20.83 23.37
CA TRP A 41 -3.18 20.41 24.50
C TRP A 41 -1.74 20.12 24.05
N LEU A 42 -1.54 19.38 22.96
CA LEU A 42 -0.22 19.14 22.35
C LEU A 42 0.48 20.46 21.99
N THR A 43 -0.25 21.38 21.36
CA THR A 43 0.32 22.67 20.96
C THR A 43 0.81 23.48 22.16
N LYS A 44 0.12 23.41 23.30
CA LYS A 44 0.45 24.19 24.51
C LYS A 44 1.51 23.53 25.41
N ASN A 45 1.52 22.18 25.49
CA ASN A 45 2.23 21.46 26.54
C ASN A 45 3.39 20.59 26.05
N ALA A 46 3.42 20.24 24.74
CA ALA A 46 4.49 19.43 24.19
C ALA A 46 5.65 20.30 23.69
N SER A 47 6.88 19.90 24.01
CA SER A 47 8.07 20.45 23.38
C SER A 47 8.07 20.11 21.88
N ASP A 48 8.82 20.85 21.07
CA ASP A 48 8.91 20.57 19.62
C ASP A 48 9.50 19.19 19.34
N THR A 49 10.46 18.75 20.17
CA THR A 49 10.98 17.39 20.13
C THR A 49 9.89 16.35 20.38
N ASP A 50 9.08 16.52 21.45
CA ASP A 50 8.01 15.57 21.77
C ASP A 50 6.94 15.53 20.67
N LYS A 51 6.58 16.68 20.09
CA LYS A 51 5.64 16.76 18.96
C LYS A 51 6.14 15.96 17.78
N LYS A 52 7.41 16.15 17.39
CA LYS A 52 8.02 15.42 16.27
C LYS A 52 8.05 13.91 16.53
N VAL A 53 8.36 13.48 17.75
CA VAL A 53 8.31 12.06 18.12
C VAL A 53 6.89 11.51 18.03
N LEU A 54 5.89 12.20 18.59
CA LEU A 54 4.49 11.78 18.49
C LEU A 54 4.02 11.70 17.03
N TYR A 55 4.39 12.68 16.19
CA TYR A 55 4.08 12.67 14.76
C TYR A 55 4.72 11.48 14.07
N SER A 56 5.99 11.18 14.36
CA SER A 56 6.68 10.00 13.82
C SER A 56 5.96 8.71 14.18
N LEU A 57 5.53 8.55 15.44
CA LEU A 57 4.75 7.38 15.87
C LEU A 57 3.40 7.28 15.11
N CYS A 58 2.75 8.41 14.87
CA CYS A 58 1.51 8.46 14.11
C CYS A 58 1.70 8.09 12.64
N TYR A 59 2.78 8.55 11.99
CA TYR A 59 3.09 8.17 10.61
C TYR A 59 3.29 6.67 10.47
N LEU A 60 4.05 6.06 11.37
CA LEU A 60 4.25 4.61 11.40
C LEU A 60 2.94 3.86 11.64
N ASN A 61 2.09 4.36 12.54
CA ASN A 61 0.77 3.76 12.80
C ASN A 61 -0.14 3.82 11.56
N ARG A 62 -0.12 4.91 10.77
CA ARG A 62 -0.86 5.02 9.49
C ARG A 62 -0.45 3.97 8.48
N LEU A 63 0.79 3.50 8.52
CA LEU A 63 1.28 2.40 7.68
C LEU A 63 0.97 1.01 8.27
N GLY A 64 0.26 0.95 9.38
CA GLY A 64 -0.12 -0.30 10.06
C GLY A 64 0.93 -0.81 11.04
N ILE A 65 1.95 0.00 11.39
CA ILE A 65 2.96 -0.35 12.40
C ILE A 65 2.45 0.15 13.76
N ALA A 66 1.59 -0.64 14.40
CA ALA A 66 0.89 -0.25 15.63
C ALA A 66 1.73 -0.43 16.90
N ALA A 67 2.68 -1.35 16.89
CA ALA A 67 3.61 -1.61 17.99
C ALA A 67 5.04 -1.35 17.51
N LEU A 68 5.82 -0.64 18.30
CA LEU A 68 7.17 -0.22 17.96
C LEU A 68 8.16 -0.71 19.01
N PRO A 69 9.29 -1.31 18.60
CA PRO A 69 10.34 -1.65 19.55
C PRO A 69 10.85 -0.41 20.30
N ASN A 70 10.99 -0.50 21.61
CA ASN A 70 11.50 0.61 22.41
C ASN A 70 12.83 1.20 21.89
N PRO A 71 13.80 0.40 21.41
CA PRO A 71 15.03 0.94 20.82
C PRO A 71 14.79 1.76 19.54
N LEU A 72 13.79 1.40 18.72
CA LEU A 72 13.43 2.19 17.53
C LEU A 72 12.86 3.55 17.95
N VAL A 73 11.94 3.57 18.92
CA VAL A 73 11.36 4.83 19.43
C VAL A 73 12.44 5.72 20.02
N ALA A 74 13.38 5.14 20.79
CA ALA A 74 14.52 5.89 21.33
C ALA A 74 15.39 6.51 20.20
N LYS A 75 15.67 5.76 19.13
CA LYS A 75 16.41 6.29 17.98
C LYS A 75 15.67 7.42 17.28
N ILE A 76 14.36 7.28 17.06
CA ILE A 76 13.52 8.34 16.47
C ILE A 76 13.57 9.59 17.35
N GLY A 77 13.47 9.44 18.66
CA GLY A 77 13.58 10.57 19.60
C GLY A 77 14.96 11.23 19.58
N GLN A 78 16.03 10.44 19.52
CA GLN A 78 17.41 10.92 19.45
C GLN A 78 17.73 11.67 18.16
N LEU A 79 17.06 11.39 17.05
CA LEU A 79 17.14 12.19 15.82
C LEU A 79 16.63 13.62 16.04
N GLN A 80 15.64 13.78 16.92
CA GLN A 80 15.04 15.09 17.20
C GLN A 80 15.78 15.83 18.30
N SER A 81 16.34 15.12 19.27
CA SER A 81 17.22 15.68 20.32
C SER A 81 18.11 14.60 20.93
N ARG A 82 19.40 14.88 21.04
CA ARG A 82 20.36 13.97 21.71
C ARG A 82 20.01 13.69 23.18
N GLU A 83 19.29 14.59 23.82
CA GLU A 83 18.86 14.49 25.23
C GLU A 83 17.56 13.74 25.41
N PHE A 84 16.94 13.25 24.33
CA PHE A 84 15.68 12.53 24.40
C PHE A 84 15.77 11.27 25.25
N GLN A 85 14.89 11.18 26.25
CA GLN A 85 14.77 10.03 27.15
C GLN A 85 13.40 9.38 27.01
N LEU A 86 13.37 8.14 26.53
CA LEU A 86 12.14 7.37 26.31
C LEU A 86 11.29 7.24 27.60
N SER A 87 11.93 6.99 28.76
CA SER A 87 11.23 6.84 30.04
C SER A 87 10.47 8.11 30.45
N SER A 88 11.10 9.28 30.28
CA SER A 88 10.48 10.57 30.56
C SER A 88 9.35 10.88 29.58
N PHE A 89 9.55 10.57 28.29
CA PHE A 89 8.53 10.70 27.26
C PHE A 89 7.30 9.83 27.56
N VAL A 90 7.49 8.55 27.86
CA VAL A 90 6.40 7.62 28.19
C VAL A 90 5.63 8.07 29.44
N LYS A 91 6.35 8.51 30.47
CA LYS A 91 5.69 9.01 31.71
C LYS A 91 4.84 10.25 31.42
N LYS A 92 5.33 11.15 30.57
CA LYS A 92 4.63 12.40 30.20
C LYS A 92 3.39 12.16 29.33
N TYR A 93 3.42 11.13 28.47
CA TYR A 93 2.36 10.84 27.49
C TYR A 93 1.68 9.49 27.75
N SER A 94 1.59 9.07 29.01
CA SER A 94 1.03 7.76 29.40
C SER A 94 -0.45 7.57 29.04
N ASP A 95 -1.19 8.64 28.77
CA ASP A 95 -2.56 8.65 28.28
C ASP A 95 -2.70 8.34 26.78
N VAL A 96 -1.61 8.49 26.00
CA VAL A 96 -1.60 8.24 24.56
C VAL A 96 -0.63 7.14 24.13
N VAL A 97 0.35 6.80 24.96
CA VAL A 97 1.28 5.71 24.71
C VAL A 97 1.26 4.71 25.86
N SER A 98 1.29 3.42 25.53
CA SER A 98 1.51 2.35 26.52
C SER A 98 2.80 1.62 26.22
N VAL A 99 3.45 1.13 27.27
CA VAL A 99 4.65 0.30 27.15
C VAL A 99 4.33 -1.08 27.68
N SER A 100 4.60 -2.07 26.87
CA SER A 100 4.73 -3.47 27.25
C SER A 100 6.23 -3.84 27.23
N PRO A 101 6.65 -4.97 27.82
CA PRO A 101 8.06 -5.36 27.80
C PRO A 101 8.66 -5.34 26.38
N GLY A 102 9.56 -4.38 26.13
CA GLY A 102 10.24 -4.23 24.85
C GLY A 102 9.51 -3.42 23.76
N TRP A 103 8.23 -3.05 23.95
CA TRP A 103 7.39 -2.45 22.92
C TRP A 103 6.62 -1.25 23.43
N LEU A 104 6.51 -0.23 22.56
CA LEU A 104 5.63 0.92 22.75
C LEU A 104 4.48 0.82 21.76
N ARG A 105 3.26 1.05 22.25
CA ARG A 105 2.05 1.15 21.44
C ARG A 105 1.45 2.54 21.59
N LEU A 106 0.99 3.07 20.46
CA LEU A 106 0.22 4.30 20.45
C LEU A 106 -1.25 3.95 20.70
N HIS A 107 -1.80 4.39 21.82
CA HIS A 107 -3.25 4.33 22.04
C HIS A 107 -3.91 5.30 21.07
N ARG A 108 -5.01 4.87 20.44
CA ARG A 108 -5.80 5.73 19.57
C ARG A 108 -5.01 6.34 18.41
N GLY A 109 -4.08 5.56 17.83
CA GLY A 109 -3.23 6.03 16.74
C GLY A 109 -4.02 6.54 15.53
N ARG A 110 -5.24 6.06 15.29
CA ARG A 110 -6.15 6.59 14.26
C ARG A 110 -6.58 8.04 14.58
N ILE A 111 -6.90 8.34 15.83
CA ILE A 111 -7.32 9.68 16.26
C ILE A 111 -6.14 10.63 16.15
N LEU A 112 -5.00 10.23 16.68
CA LEU A 112 -3.77 11.04 16.62
C LEU A 112 -3.32 11.26 15.18
N SER A 113 -3.47 10.27 14.30
CA SER A 113 -3.11 10.42 12.89
C SER A 113 -3.98 11.45 12.13
N THR A 114 -5.20 11.73 12.60
CA THR A 114 -6.05 12.78 12.03
C THR A 114 -5.70 14.17 12.56
N LEU A 115 -5.01 14.26 13.69
CA LEU A 115 -4.57 15.52 14.29
C LEU A 115 -3.36 16.13 13.59
N ILE A 116 -2.63 15.31 12.82
CA ILE A 116 -1.43 15.73 12.10
C ILE A 116 -1.87 16.38 10.80
N GLY A 117 -2.34 17.62 10.92
CA GLY A 117 -2.80 18.42 9.76
C GLY A 117 -1.66 18.93 8.86
N ALA A 118 -0.41 18.85 9.30
CA ALA A 118 0.75 19.22 8.50
C ALA A 118 1.58 17.96 8.26
N ASN A 119 1.53 17.44 7.03
CA ASN A 119 2.55 16.49 6.59
C ASN A 119 3.87 17.26 6.47
N ASP A 120 4.84 16.90 7.29
CA ASP A 120 6.23 17.30 7.15
C ASP A 120 6.96 16.18 6.39
N PRO A 121 7.17 16.31 5.06
CA PRO A 121 7.76 15.24 4.26
C PRO A 121 9.16 14.85 4.75
N GLU A 122 9.94 15.81 5.22
CA GLU A 122 11.29 15.54 5.72
C GLU A 122 11.24 14.68 6.99
N LEU A 123 10.39 15.03 7.95
CA LEU A 123 10.20 14.24 9.17
C LEU A 123 9.66 12.84 8.86
N ILE A 124 8.74 12.73 7.89
CA ILE A 124 8.20 11.42 7.45
C ILE A 124 9.32 10.57 6.85
N ILE A 125 10.09 11.12 5.91
CA ILE A 125 11.22 10.42 5.26
C ILE A 125 12.22 9.95 6.32
N GLN A 126 12.68 10.83 7.20
CA GLN A 126 13.61 10.48 8.28
C GLN A 126 13.04 9.37 9.17
N THR A 127 11.77 9.45 9.52
CA THR A 127 11.08 8.45 10.37
C THR A 127 11.04 7.07 9.69
N LEU A 128 10.65 7.03 8.41
CA LEU A 128 10.56 5.79 7.64
C LEU A 128 11.92 5.19 7.37
N GLN A 129 12.94 6.01 7.08
CA GLN A 129 14.32 5.56 6.93
C GLN A 129 14.84 4.93 8.23
N GLN A 130 14.60 5.56 9.38
CA GLN A 130 15.01 4.97 10.67
C GLN A 130 14.29 3.66 10.97
N ALA A 131 13.00 3.57 10.67
CA ALA A 131 12.25 2.33 10.85
C ALA A 131 12.77 1.21 9.93
N ALA A 132 13.06 1.53 8.67
CA ALA A 132 13.61 0.59 7.71
C ALA A 132 15.02 0.12 8.11
N ILE A 133 15.93 1.06 8.44
CA ILE A 133 17.32 0.74 8.86
C ILE A 133 17.33 -0.12 10.13
N TYR A 134 16.46 0.21 11.09
CA TYR A 134 16.34 -0.58 12.33
C TYR A 134 15.88 -2.00 12.06
N ALA A 135 14.97 -2.17 11.12
CA ALA A 135 14.26 -3.42 10.88
C ALA A 135 14.74 -4.18 9.63
N VAL A 136 15.77 -3.66 8.94
CA VAL A 136 16.32 -4.33 7.74
C VAL A 136 16.69 -5.78 8.06
N PRO A 137 16.18 -6.76 7.29
CA PRO A 137 16.43 -8.16 7.55
C PRO A 137 17.89 -8.52 7.21
N ALA A 138 18.56 -9.23 8.11
CA ALA A 138 19.91 -9.74 7.85
C ALA A 138 19.88 -10.88 6.80
N ASN A 139 18.79 -11.66 6.77
CA ASN A 139 18.55 -12.71 5.78
C ASN A 139 17.11 -12.63 5.31
N GLU A 140 16.91 -12.62 3.99
CA GLU A 140 15.57 -12.69 3.41
C GLU A 140 14.93 -14.07 3.65
N GLY A 141 13.63 -14.07 3.92
CA GLY A 141 12.83 -15.30 4.11
C GLY A 141 12.46 -15.60 5.55
N ARG A 142 12.91 -14.82 6.53
CA ARG A 142 12.35 -14.86 7.88
C ARG A 142 11.20 -13.85 7.98
N HIS A 143 10.00 -14.36 8.25
CA HIS A 143 8.83 -13.53 8.57
C HIS A 143 8.80 -13.35 10.11
N ASP A 144 9.49 -12.34 10.58
CA ASP A 144 9.41 -11.88 11.96
C ASP A 144 8.79 -10.48 12.03
N GLU A 145 8.56 -10.01 13.25
CA GLU A 145 7.95 -8.70 13.46
C GLU A 145 8.82 -7.54 12.94
N ARG A 146 10.15 -7.71 12.92
CA ARG A 146 11.07 -6.72 12.34
C ARG A 146 10.92 -6.66 10.83
N THR A 147 10.88 -7.80 10.16
CA THR A 147 10.65 -7.87 8.71
C THR A 147 9.34 -7.19 8.34
N SER A 148 8.26 -7.39 9.12
CA SER A 148 7.00 -6.69 8.91
C SER A 148 7.11 -5.17 9.06
N ILE A 149 7.90 -4.65 10.02
CA ILE A 149 8.17 -3.23 10.14
C ILE A 149 8.90 -2.71 8.91
N PHE A 150 9.95 -3.40 8.47
CA PHE A 150 10.73 -3.04 7.29
C PHE A 150 9.84 -2.95 6.05
N GLU A 151 9.10 -4.02 5.75
CA GLU A 151 8.24 -4.08 4.57
C GLU A 151 7.18 -2.98 4.56
N ARG A 152 6.56 -2.69 5.70
CA ARG A 152 5.57 -1.63 5.82
C ARG A 152 6.17 -0.24 5.67
N ALA A 153 7.37 -0.02 6.22
CA ALA A 153 8.04 1.28 6.18
C ALA A 153 8.48 1.68 4.76
N ILE A 154 8.79 0.71 3.88
CA ILE A 154 9.23 0.97 2.51
C ILE A 154 8.18 0.65 1.43
N SER A 155 7.01 0.10 1.80
CA SER A 155 5.98 -0.27 0.83
C SER A 155 5.41 0.94 0.11
N VAL A 156 5.77 1.12 -1.16
CA VAL A 156 5.29 2.20 -2.03
C VAL A 156 3.77 2.26 -2.06
N LYS A 157 3.10 1.11 -2.15
CA LYS A 157 1.63 1.02 -2.14
C LYS A 157 1.02 1.56 -0.84
N ARG A 158 1.58 1.18 0.33
CA ARG A 158 1.07 1.62 1.63
C ARG A 158 1.31 3.12 1.83
N ILE A 159 2.50 3.61 1.51
CA ILE A 159 2.86 5.02 1.63
C ILE A 159 1.96 5.88 0.75
N ARG A 160 1.74 5.49 -0.51
CA ARG A 160 0.81 6.18 -1.41
C ARG A 160 -0.64 6.17 -0.90
N ASN A 161 -1.13 5.02 -0.48
CA ASN A 161 -2.50 4.87 0.02
C ASN A 161 -2.73 5.66 1.31
N SER A 162 -1.69 5.86 2.10
CA SER A 162 -1.77 6.70 3.32
C SER A 162 -1.79 8.20 3.02
N GLY A 163 -1.38 8.62 1.82
CA GLY A 163 -1.26 10.03 1.45
C GLY A 163 -0.17 10.78 2.21
N LEU A 164 0.80 10.07 2.80
CA LEU A 164 1.86 10.68 3.61
C LEU A 164 2.91 11.40 2.77
N LEU A 165 3.28 10.83 1.63
CA LEU A 165 4.36 11.32 0.77
C LEU A 165 3.88 11.45 -0.68
N SER A 166 4.43 12.42 -1.39
CA SER A 166 4.31 12.52 -2.84
C SER A 166 5.12 11.41 -3.54
N LYS A 167 4.96 11.28 -4.86
CA LYS A 167 5.72 10.31 -5.65
C LYS A 167 7.23 10.56 -5.55
N ASN A 168 7.66 11.82 -5.67
CA ASN A 168 9.05 12.21 -5.60
C ASN A 168 9.64 11.99 -4.20
N ASP A 169 8.87 12.29 -3.15
CA ASP A 169 9.31 12.05 -1.77
C ASP A 169 9.51 10.55 -1.50
N ILE A 170 8.70 9.68 -2.10
CA ILE A 170 8.87 8.22 -2.01
C ILE A 170 10.19 7.79 -2.68
N LEU A 171 10.52 8.38 -3.81
CA LEU A 171 11.80 8.11 -4.48
C LEU A 171 12.96 8.54 -3.59
N THR A 172 12.95 9.76 -3.08
CA THR A 172 13.95 10.29 -2.14
C THR A 172 14.08 9.44 -0.87
N LEU A 173 12.96 8.93 -0.34
CA LEU A 173 12.99 7.98 0.78
C LEU A 173 13.82 6.74 0.45
N LEU A 174 13.61 6.15 -0.74
CA LEU A 174 14.27 4.91 -1.13
C LEU A 174 15.71 5.13 -1.56
N GLU A 175 16.04 6.24 -2.21
CA GLU A 175 17.43 6.65 -2.49
C GLU A 175 18.27 6.69 -1.22
N GLY A 176 17.75 7.29 -0.15
CA GLY A 176 18.44 7.33 1.14
C GLY A 176 18.59 5.97 1.84
N LEU A 177 17.88 4.95 1.37
CA LEU A 177 17.94 3.59 1.89
C LEU A 177 18.79 2.63 1.05
N GLU A 178 19.30 3.06 -0.11
CA GLU A 178 20.03 2.18 -1.03
C GLU A 178 21.21 1.48 -0.33
N SER A 179 22.09 2.24 0.31
CA SER A 179 23.28 1.68 0.94
C SER A 179 22.96 0.67 2.05
N PRO A 180 22.10 0.96 3.03
CA PRO A 180 21.79 0.00 4.10
C PRO A 180 20.96 -1.19 3.64
N CYS A 181 20.17 -1.07 2.54
CA CYS A 181 19.20 -2.09 2.10
C CYS A 181 19.63 -2.84 0.83
N LYS A 182 20.82 -2.56 0.29
CA LYS A 182 21.29 -3.10 -1.00
C LYS A 182 21.27 -4.64 -1.11
N HIS A 183 21.31 -5.34 0.01
CA HIS A 183 21.29 -6.80 0.07
C HIS A 183 19.88 -7.41 0.14
N VAL A 184 18.83 -6.58 0.10
CA VAL A 184 17.43 -7.01 0.23
C VAL A 184 16.71 -6.89 -1.10
N SER A 185 16.31 -8.01 -1.68
CA SER A 185 15.61 -8.04 -2.98
C SER A 185 14.27 -7.27 -2.94
N TYR A 186 13.51 -7.39 -1.84
CA TYR A 186 12.25 -6.66 -1.65
C TYR A 186 12.45 -5.14 -1.72
N PHE A 187 13.57 -4.61 -1.19
CA PHE A 187 13.91 -3.20 -1.30
C PHE A 187 13.99 -2.76 -2.77
N TRP A 188 14.71 -3.51 -3.60
CA TRP A 188 14.87 -3.19 -5.01
C TRP A 188 13.57 -3.29 -5.80
N VAL A 189 12.67 -4.21 -5.40
CA VAL A 189 11.32 -4.25 -5.97
C VAL A 189 10.55 -2.96 -5.66
N GLN A 190 10.58 -2.49 -4.41
CA GLN A 190 9.91 -1.23 -4.04
C GLN A 190 10.56 -0.02 -4.72
N PHE A 191 11.88 0.00 -4.87
CA PHE A 191 12.59 1.07 -5.56
C PHE A 191 12.23 1.10 -7.05
N GLY A 192 12.20 -0.05 -7.72
CA GLY A 192 11.73 -0.15 -9.10
C GLY A 192 10.27 0.31 -9.27
N ILE A 193 9.38 -0.04 -8.33
CA ILE A 193 8.00 0.45 -8.36
C ILE A 193 7.93 1.98 -8.15
N ALA A 194 8.77 2.55 -7.29
CA ALA A 194 8.84 4.00 -7.09
C ALA A 194 9.32 4.72 -8.35
N ALA A 195 10.39 4.24 -8.97
CA ALA A 195 10.88 4.79 -10.24
C ALA A 195 9.80 4.69 -11.35
N GLN A 196 9.12 3.54 -11.48
CA GLN A 196 8.03 3.35 -12.44
C GLN A 196 6.91 4.40 -12.27
N ILE A 197 6.44 4.65 -11.04
CA ILE A 197 5.35 5.62 -10.82
C ILE A 197 5.77 7.07 -11.04
N ASN A 198 7.08 7.35 -11.05
CA ASN A 198 7.67 8.63 -11.43
C ASN A 198 7.91 8.75 -12.94
N GLY A 199 7.73 7.66 -13.71
CA GLY A 199 7.97 7.65 -15.15
C GLY A 199 9.42 7.33 -15.52
N GLU A 200 10.26 6.96 -14.57
CA GLU A 200 11.66 6.59 -14.74
C GLU A 200 11.77 5.10 -15.06
N PHE A 201 11.23 4.70 -16.22
CA PHE A 201 11.02 3.29 -16.55
C PHE A 201 12.31 2.49 -16.76
N GLU A 202 13.37 3.14 -17.24
CA GLU A 202 14.66 2.50 -17.43
C GLU A 202 15.32 2.19 -16.08
N ASP A 203 15.31 3.15 -15.16
CA ASP A 203 15.81 2.95 -13.80
C ASP A 203 14.97 1.92 -13.05
N ALA A 204 13.64 1.95 -13.24
CA ALA A 204 12.75 0.90 -12.73
C ALA A 204 13.17 -0.49 -13.23
N SER A 205 13.43 -0.65 -14.54
CA SER A 205 13.94 -1.91 -15.11
C SER A 205 15.26 -2.33 -14.50
N ASN A 206 16.20 -1.40 -14.29
CA ASN A 206 17.50 -1.67 -13.72
C ASN A 206 17.37 -2.18 -12.27
N HIS A 207 16.60 -1.51 -11.44
CA HIS A 207 16.33 -1.93 -10.05
C HIS A 207 15.64 -3.31 -10.00
N LEU A 208 14.65 -3.53 -10.84
CA LEU A 208 13.92 -4.80 -10.88
C LEU A 208 14.76 -5.96 -11.43
N ARG A 209 15.64 -5.72 -12.39
CA ARG A 209 16.61 -6.73 -12.87
C ARG A 209 17.63 -7.06 -11.79
N TYR A 210 18.07 -6.06 -11.01
CA TYR A 210 18.92 -6.32 -9.87
C TYR A 210 18.21 -7.17 -8.81
N ALA A 211 16.96 -6.86 -8.48
CA ALA A 211 16.13 -7.71 -7.62
C ALA A 211 16.01 -9.15 -8.18
N LYS A 212 15.85 -9.29 -9.50
CA LYS A 212 15.76 -10.60 -10.19
C LYS A 212 17.07 -11.39 -10.09
N SER A 213 18.23 -10.75 -10.18
CA SER A 213 19.51 -11.42 -10.00
C SER A 213 19.68 -12.02 -8.60
N MET A 214 19.10 -11.39 -7.58
CA MET A 214 19.10 -11.88 -6.21
C MET A 214 18.07 -13.00 -5.99
N ARG A 215 16.87 -12.89 -6.59
CA ARG A 215 15.75 -13.83 -6.42
C ARG A 215 15.06 -14.15 -7.76
N PRO A 216 15.69 -14.99 -8.63
CA PRO A 216 15.22 -15.24 -9.99
C PRO A 216 13.80 -15.83 -10.08
N HIS A 217 13.42 -16.61 -9.08
CA HIS A 217 12.13 -17.32 -9.02
C HIS A 217 11.09 -16.61 -8.14
N SER A 218 11.36 -15.38 -7.68
CA SER A 218 10.38 -14.63 -6.90
C SER A 218 9.23 -14.17 -7.79
N TYR A 219 8.00 -14.55 -7.40
CA TYR A 219 6.79 -14.06 -8.04
C TYR A 219 6.74 -12.53 -8.08
N GLN A 220 6.98 -11.89 -6.94
CA GLN A 220 6.90 -10.43 -6.80
C GLN A 220 7.84 -9.71 -7.75
N VAL A 221 9.08 -10.19 -7.86
CA VAL A 221 10.10 -9.61 -8.75
C VAL A 221 9.70 -9.77 -10.21
N ASN A 222 9.34 -11.00 -10.63
CA ASN A 222 8.98 -11.27 -12.01
C ASN A 222 7.70 -10.53 -12.43
N HIS A 223 6.70 -10.46 -11.54
CA HIS A 223 5.47 -9.71 -11.76
C HIS A 223 5.75 -8.20 -11.89
N ALA A 224 6.57 -7.62 -11.01
CA ALA A 224 6.90 -6.20 -11.07
C ALA A 224 7.67 -5.84 -12.35
N LEU A 225 8.62 -6.69 -12.77
CA LEU A 225 9.38 -6.49 -14.00
C LEU A 225 8.48 -6.55 -15.24
N ALA A 226 7.65 -7.59 -15.35
CA ALA A 226 6.70 -7.72 -16.45
C ALA A 226 5.72 -6.55 -16.52
N ASN A 227 5.20 -6.11 -15.35
CA ASN A 227 4.33 -4.95 -15.26
C ASN A 227 5.03 -3.65 -15.67
N ASN A 228 6.31 -3.47 -15.30
CA ASN A 228 7.08 -2.30 -15.72
C ASN A 228 7.24 -2.23 -17.24
N GLU A 229 7.60 -3.34 -17.90
CA GLU A 229 7.75 -3.39 -19.37
C GLU A 229 6.41 -3.07 -20.07
N MET A 230 5.28 -3.59 -19.58
CA MET A 230 3.97 -3.30 -20.14
C MET A 230 3.59 -1.82 -19.98
N VAL A 231 3.77 -1.24 -18.78
CA VAL A 231 3.46 0.17 -18.50
C VAL A 231 4.36 1.09 -19.33
N TRP A 232 5.65 0.77 -19.42
CA TRP A 232 6.61 1.51 -20.24
C TRP A 232 6.23 1.46 -21.72
N GLY A 233 5.86 0.29 -22.24
CA GLY A 233 5.39 0.13 -23.61
C GLY A 233 4.18 1.03 -23.91
N ILE A 234 3.16 1.03 -23.04
CA ILE A 234 1.98 1.90 -23.17
C ILE A 234 2.37 3.39 -23.11
N HIS A 235 3.29 3.75 -22.23
CA HIS A 235 3.78 5.13 -22.16
C HIS A 235 4.44 5.57 -23.47
N LEU A 236 5.32 4.76 -24.04
CA LEU A 236 5.95 5.04 -25.34
C LEU A 236 4.92 5.15 -26.47
N LEU A 237 3.94 4.24 -26.52
CA LEU A 237 2.85 4.28 -27.49
C LEU A 237 2.01 5.55 -27.37
N SER A 238 1.72 5.99 -26.17
CA SER A 238 0.98 7.24 -25.95
C SER A 238 1.72 8.48 -26.44
N GLN A 239 3.04 8.40 -26.55
CA GLN A 239 3.92 9.44 -27.08
C GLN A 239 4.28 9.23 -28.57
N ASN A 240 3.71 8.23 -29.23
CA ASN A 240 4.03 7.82 -30.61
C ASN A 240 5.51 7.45 -30.83
N LEU A 241 6.15 6.87 -29.82
CA LEU A 241 7.53 6.40 -29.90
C LEU A 241 7.57 4.93 -30.35
N GLY A 242 8.39 4.63 -31.37
CA GLY A 242 8.35 3.39 -32.14
C GLY A 242 8.64 2.07 -31.45
N ASP A 243 9.21 2.08 -30.22
CA ASP A 243 9.59 0.85 -29.49
C ASP A 243 8.51 0.37 -28.49
N GLY A 244 7.39 1.09 -28.41
CA GLY A 244 6.35 0.83 -27.42
C GLY A 244 5.68 -0.53 -27.56
N ASP A 245 5.34 -0.97 -28.78
CA ASP A 245 4.73 -2.28 -29.02
C ASP A 245 5.66 -3.43 -28.60
N SER A 246 6.95 -3.35 -28.95
CA SER A 246 7.94 -4.38 -28.60
C SER A 246 8.08 -4.54 -27.08
N LYS A 247 8.23 -3.43 -26.36
CA LYS A 247 8.31 -3.45 -24.90
C LYS A 247 7.05 -3.99 -24.26
N PHE A 248 5.88 -3.54 -24.73
CA PHE A 248 4.60 -4.02 -24.22
C PHE A 248 4.46 -5.53 -24.41
N LEU A 249 4.73 -6.04 -25.62
CA LEU A 249 4.60 -7.47 -25.94
C LEU A 249 5.55 -8.32 -25.10
N HIS A 250 6.79 -7.88 -24.91
CA HIS A 250 7.74 -8.59 -24.05
C HIS A 250 7.24 -8.70 -22.60
N GLY A 251 6.75 -7.59 -22.02
CA GLY A 251 6.16 -7.61 -20.69
C GLY A 251 4.87 -8.45 -20.61
N ALA A 252 4.03 -8.41 -21.65
CA ALA A 252 2.79 -9.18 -21.72
C ALA A 252 3.05 -10.70 -21.79
N GLU A 253 4.04 -11.14 -22.57
CA GLU A 253 4.44 -12.55 -22.62
C GLU A 253 4.92 -13.04 -21.25
N ALA A 254 5.84 -12.30 -20.60
CA ALA A 254 6.32 -12.64 -19.27
C ALA A 254 5.17 -12.67 -18.23
N MET A 255 4.22 -11.72 -18.29
CA MET A 255 3.07 -11.69 -17.39
C MET A 255 2.12 -12.88 -17.64
N TYR A 256 1.92 -13.27 -18.91
CA TYR A 256 1.12 -14.42 -19.29
C TYR A 256 1.72 -15.72 -18.73
N GLU A 257 3.03 -15.92 -18.88
CA GLU A 257 3.74 -17.07 -18.30
C GLU A 257 3.52 -17.18 -16.79
N ILE A 258 3.67 -16.05 -16.07
CA ILE A 258 3.41 -16.00 -14.62
C ILE A 258 1.95 -16.36 -14.31
N ALA A 259 1.01 -15.88 -15.13
CA ALA A 259 -0.42 -16.12 -14.94
C ALA A 259 -0.83 -17.56 -15.27
N VAL A 260 -0.08 -18.28 -16.12
CA VAL A 260 -0.35 -19.68 -16.49
C VAL A 260 0.38 -20.66 -15.59
N ASP A 261 1.58 -20.31 -15.12
CA ASP A 261 2.40 -21.15 -14.26
C ASP A 261 1.78 -21.31 -12.87
N GLY A 262 1.00 -22.37 -12.67
CA GLY A 262 0.26 -22.64 -11.44
C GLY A 262 1.10 -22.77 -10.14
N LYS A 263 2.45 -22.58 -10.21
CA LYS A 263 3.34 -22.58 -9.03
C LYS A 263 3.00 -21.47 -8.03
N PHE A 264 2.32 -20.42 -8.47
CA PHE A 264 1.99 -19.23 -7.65
C PHE A 264 0.49 -19.15 -7.31
N SER A 265 -0.13 -20.25 -6.96
CA SER A 265 -1.59 -20.41 -6.83
C SER A 265 -2.31 -19.30 -6.04
N LYS A 266 -1.71 -18.74 -4.99
CA LYS A 266 -2.31 -17.64 -4.21
C LYS A 266 -2.21 -16.27 -4.90
N SER A 267 -1.18 -16.05 -5.70
CA SER A 267 -0.86 -14.73 -6.31
C SER A 267 -1.32 -14.61 -7.76
N TYR A 268 -1.71 -15.71 -8.37
CA TYR A 268 -2.09 -15.83 -9.78
C TYR A 268 -3.17 -14.82 -10.21
N ARG A 269 -4.18 -14.54 -9.37
CA ARG A 269 -5.23 -13.55 -9.64
C ARG A 269 -4.70 -12.13 -9.87
N TYR A 270 -3.56 -11.77 -9.26
CA TYR A 270 -2.94 -10.47 -9.50
C TYR A 270 -2.31 -10.38 -10.87
N SER A 271 -1.66 -11.46 -11.34
CA SER A 271 -1.10 -11.53 -12.69
C SER A 271 -2.19 -11.52 -13.75
N VAL A 272 -3.29 -12.27 -13.53
CA VAL A 272 -4.46 -12.24 -14.42
C VAL A 272 -5.05 -10.83 -14.49
N HIS A 273 -5.25 -10.19 -13.34
CA HIS A 273 -5.73 -8.81 -13.29
C HIS A 273 -4.81 -7.86 -14.06
N SER A 274 -3.49 -7.93 -13.82
CA SER A 274 -2.52 -7.08 -14.51
C SER A 274 -2.52 -7.34 -16.01
N TYR A 275 -2.44 -8.59 -16.43
CA TYR A 275 -2.43 -8.99 -17.84
C TYR A 275 -3.65 -8.45 -18.60
N VAL A 276 -4.86 -8.76 -18.12
CA VAL A 276 -6.10 -8.34 -18.81
C VAL A 276 -6.26 -6.83 -18.80
N ARG A 277 -6.01 -6.16 -17.68
CA ARG A 277 -6.08 -4.71 -17.57
C ARG A 277 -5.14 -4.03 -18.56
N MET A 278 -3.89 -4.49 -18.60
CA MET A 278 -2.87 -3.85 -19.45
C MET A 278 -3.17 -4.04 -20.94
N TRP A 279 -3.76 -5.16 -21.35
CA TRP A 279 -4.23 -5.33 -22.72
C TRP A 279 -5.38 -4.37 -23.08
N LEU A 280 -6.32 -4.14 -22.16
CA LEU A 280 -7.36 -3.12 -22.37
C LEU A 280 -6.76 -1.70 -22.46
N GLU A 281 -5.77 -1.38 -21.66
CA GLU A 281 -5.08 -0.07 -21.73
C GLU A 281 -4.25 0.06 -23.01
N HIS A 282 -3.57 -1.00 -23.46
CA HIS A 282 -2.86 -1.03 -24.75
C HIS A 282 -3.82 -0.80 -25.93
N SER A 283 -4.97 -1.48 -25.93
CA SER A 283 -6.00 -1.32 -26.96
C SER A 283 -6.48 0.15 -27.03
N LYS A 284 -6.68 0.78 -25.88
CA LYS A 284 -7.04 2.21 -25.80
C LYS A 284 -5.92 3.11 -26.32
N ALA A 285 -4.68 2.90 -25.87
CA ALA A 285 -3.54 3.72 -26.23
C ALA A 285 -3.21 3.67 -27.73
N THR A 286 -3.41 2.50 -28.35
CA THR A 286 -3.15 2.29 -29.79
C THR A 286 -4.37 2.53 -30.68
N ASN A 287 -5.55 2.66 -30.09
CA ASN A 287 -6.83 2.63 -30.78
C ASN A 287 -7.00 1.38 -31.68
N ARG A 288 -6.39 0.25 -31.28
CA ARG A 288 -6.45 -1.04 -32.00
C ARG A 288 -7.29 -2.04 -31.20
N ILE A 289 -8.13 -2.77 -31.90
CA ILE A 289 -8.91 -3.86 -31.32
C ILE A 289 -7.96 -5.04 -31.02
N LEU A 290 -8.13 -5.67 -29.86
CA LEU A 290 -7.39 -6.90 -29.53
C LEU A 290 -7.63 -7.95 -30.60
N ASN A 291 -6.57 -8.61 -31.02
CA ASN A 291 -6.75 -9.77 -31.92
C ASN A 291 -7.48 -10.89 -31.15
N LYS A 292 -8.13 -11.77 -31.91
CA LYS A 292 -8.95 -12.86 -31.38
C LYS A 292 -8.18 -13.78 -30.44
N ARG A 293 -6.92 -14.09 -30.74
CA ARG A 293 -6.05 -14.95 -29.90
C ARG A 293 -5.81 -14.29 -28.52
N THR A 294 -5.45 -13.03 -28.48
CA THR A 294 -5.23 -12.30 -27.23
C THR A 294 -6.51 -12.18 -26.40
N ALA A 295 -7.65 -11.91 -27.04
CA ALA A 295 -8.93 -11.87 -26.35
C ALA A 295 -9.31 -13.23 -25.75
N GLN A 296 -9.07 -14.33 -26.48
CA GLN A 296 -9.25 -15.68 -25.97
C GLN A 296 -8.32 -16.02 -24.81
N GLN A 297 -7.07 -15.59 -24.85
CA GLN A 297 -6.14 -15.75 -23.72
C GLN A 297 -6.62 -14.99 -22.48
N CYS A 298 -7.07 -13.75 -22.64
CA CYS A 298 -7.65 -12.97 -21.53
C CYS A 298 -8.88 -13.66 -20.94
N ALA A 299 -9.81 -14.12 -21.79
CA ALA A 299 -11.01 -14.84 -21.37
C ALA A 299 -10.66 -16.13 -20.60
N ALA A 300 -9.77 -16.95 -21.14
CA ALA A 300 -9.34 -18.21 -20.52
C ALA A 300 -8.68 -18.00 -19.13
N LEU A 301 -7.89 -16.92 -18.99
CA LEU A 301 -7.31 -16.57 -17.68
C LEU A 301 -8.37 -16.11 -16.67
N LEU A 302 -9.35 -15.33 -17.13
CA LEU A 302 -10.47 -14.89 -16.26
C LEU A 302 -11.38 -16.08 -15.88
N GLU A 303 -11.62 -17.03 -16.78
CA GLU A 303 -12.40 -18.23 -16.50
C GLU A 303 -11.78 -19.11 -15.40
N LYS A 304 -10.44 -19.19 -15.34
CA LYS A 304 -9.75 -19.89 -14.24
C LYS A 304 -10.01 -19.27 -12.87
N LEU A 305 -10.52 -18.04 -12.79
CA LEU A 305 -10.91 -17.40 -11.53
C LEU A 305 -12.27 -17.86 -10.99
N PHE A 306 -12.97 -18.74 -11.73
CA PHE A 306 -14.33 -19.19 -11.38
C PHE A 306 -14.43 -19.77 -9.97
N ASP A 307 -13.43 -20.51 -9.53
CA ASP A 307 -13.39 -21.15 -8.21
C ASP A 307 -12.81 -20.25 -7.12
N HIS A 308 -12.52 -18.97 -7.43
CA HIS A 308 -11.93 -18.04 -6.48
C HIS A 308 -12.89 -16.91 -6.12
N PRO A 309 -12.92 -16.46 -4.86
CA PRO A 309 -13.72 -15.30 -4.48
C PRO A 309 -13.26 -14.06 -5.25
N LEU A 310 -14.21 -13.41 -5.93
CA LEU A 310 -13.95 -12.20 -6.69
C LEU A 310 -14.00 -10.98 -5.74
N ASP A 311 -12.90 -10.24 -5.70
CA ASP A 311 -12.92 -8.91 -5.10
C ASP A 311 -13.55 -7.87 -6.06
N ASN A 312 -13.85 -6.68 -5.54
CA ASN A 312 -14.46 -5.60 -6.32
C ASN A 312 -13.64 -5.19 -7.54
N ARG A 313 -12.30 -5.37 -7.50
CA ARG A 313 -11.40 -5.01 -8.61
C ARG A 313 -11.50 -6.00 -9.74
N LEU A 314 -11.46 -7.29 -9.42
CA LEU A 314 -11.63 -8.35 -10.42
C LEU A 314 -13.03 -8.34 -11.02
N SER A 315 -14.07 -8.16 -10.20
CA SER A 315 -15.44 -8.01 -10.68
C SER A 315 -15.60 -6.84 -11.64
N SER A 316 -15.00 -5.69 -11.33
CA SER A 316 -14.99 -4.53 -12.21
C SER A 316 -14.22 -4.80 -13.51
N LEU A 317 -13.08 -5.46 -13.45
CA LEU A 317 -12.29 -5.81 -14.63
C LEU A 317 -13.02 -6.79 -15.54
N ILE A 318 -13.64 -7.85 -15.01
CA ILE A 318 -14.44 -8.79 -15.78
C ILE A 318 -15.57 -8.06 -16.49
N LYS A 319 -16.30 -7.18 -15.82
CA LYS A 319 -17.35 -6.36 -16.40
C LYS A 319 -16.82 -5.49 -17.54
N GLN A 320 -15.69 -4.83 -17.36
CA GLN A 320 -15.04 -4.01 -18.41
C GLN A 320 -14.67 -4.88 -19.61
N PHE A 321 -14.12 -6.07 -19.39
CA PHE A 321 -13.73 -6.97 -20.47
C PHE A 321 -14.95 -7.57 -21.20
N ILE A 322 -16.03 -7.89 -20.50
CA ILE A 322 -17.33 -8.29 -21.12
C ILE A 322 -17.83 -7.17 -22.04
N THR A 323 -17.90 -5.93 -21.55
CA THR A 323 -18.34 -4.78 -22.34
C THR A 323 -17.42 -4.58 -23.56
N TYR A 324 -16.11 -4.76 -23.40
CA TYR A 324 -15.17 -4.71 -24.50
C TYR A 324 -15.49 -5.75 -25.58
N CYS A 325 -15.71 -7.02 -25.19
CA CYS A 325 -16.06 -8.11 -26.12
C CYS A 325 -17.40 -7.87 -26.83
N GLU A 326 -18.40 -7.33 -26.13
CA GLU A 326 -19.70 -7.00 -26.71
C GLU A 326 -19.59 -5.91 -27.79
N ASN A 327 -18.71 -4.92 -27.60
CA ASN A 327 -18.52 -3.80 -28.51
C ASN A 327 -17.63 -4.11 -29.73
N HIS A 328 -16.85 -5.21 -29.69
CA HIS A 328 -15.84 -5.53 -30.70
C HIS A 328 -16.07 -6.91 -31.37
N GLU A 329 -17.31 -7.33 -31.49
CA GLU A 329 -17.72 -8.56 -32.21
C GLU A 329 -17.14 -9.89 -31.68
N MET A 330 -16.73 -9.89 -30.38
CA MET A 330 -16.19 -11.09 -29.70
C MET A 330 -17.23 -11.72 -28.76
N ARG A 331 -18.51 -11.71 -29.19
CA ARG A 331 -19.64 -12.11 -28.36
C ARG A 331 -19.60 -13.57 -27.95
N GLU A 332 -18.88 -14.41 -28.64
CA GLU A 332 -18.67 -15.83 -28.31
C GLU A 332 -17.97 -16.02 -26.94
N LEU A 333 -17.18 -15.04 -26.47
CA LEU A 333 -16.47 -15.09 -25.19
C LEU A 333 -17.35 -14.64 -23.99
N VAL A 334 -18.47 -13.95 -24.27
CA VAL A 334 -19.30 -13.33 -23.24
C VAL A 334 -20.04 -14.34 -22.36
N PRO A 335 -20.60 -15.45 -22.88
CA PRO A 335 -21.37 -16.39 -22.05
C PRO A 335 -20.58 -17.02 -20.90
N SER A 336 -19.32 -17.42 -21.16
CA SER A 336 -18.44 -17.99 -20.13
C SER A 336 -18.03 -16.95 -19.08
N LEU A 337 -17.68 -15.75 -19.51
CA LEU A 337 -17.32 -14.64 -18.61
C LEU A 337 -18.50 -14.21 -17.72
N LYS A 338 -19.73 -14.20 -18.25
CA LYS A 338 -20.94 -13.92 -17.45
C LYS A 338 -21.20 -14.99 -16.39
N LYS A 339 -20.78 -16.24 -16.60
CA LYS A 339 -20.85 -17.28 -15.56
C LYS A 339 -19.89 -16.96 -14.41
N VAL A 340 -18.65 -16.53 -14.70
CA VAL A 340 -17.67 -16.11 -13.67
C VAL A 340 -18.18 -14.92 -12.87
N TYR A 341 -18.81 -13.94 -13.53
CA TYR A 341 -19.30 -12.73 -12.90
C TYR A 341 -20.56 -12.96 -12.01
N LYS A 342 -21.41 -13.95 -12.34
CA LYS A 342 -22.69 -14.20 -11.66
C LYS A 342 -22.57 -15.04 -10.39
N ILE A 343 -21.37 -15.39 -9.94
CA ILE A 343 -21.22 -16.07 -8.63
C ILE A 343 -21.70 -15.10 -7.56
N PRO A 344 -22.80 -15.42 -6.81
CA PRO A 344 -23.28 -14.53 -5.75
C PRO A 344 -22.19 -14.36 -4.69
N GLU A 345 -22.17 -13.19 -4.03
CA GLU A 345 -21.33 -12.83 -2.88
C GLU A 345 -21.58 -13.74 -1.63
N ARG A 346 -21.73 -15.05 -1.78
CA ARG A 346 -21.97 -15.99 -0.69
C ARG A 346 -20.74 -16.28 0.17
N PHE A 347 -19.62 -15.70 -0.17
CA PHE A 347 -18.44 -15.70 0.68
C PHE A 347 -18.10 -14.27 1.07
N HIS A 348 -18.79 -13.74 2.09
CA HIS A 348 -18.14 -12.80 2.99
C HIS A 348 -16.94 -13.53 3.58
N VAL A 349 -15.86 -13.54 2.83
CA VAL A 349 -14.56 -13.80 3.41
C VAL A 349 -14.34 -12.64 4.36
N GLU A 350 -14.32 -12.92 5.65
CA GLU A 350 -13.75 -12.05 6.65
C GLU A 350 -12.56 -11.32 6.01
N LYS A 351 -12.43 -10.03 6.29
CA LYS A 351 -11.31 -9.21 5.83
C LYS A 351 -10.01 -9.78 6.41
N GLU A 352 -9.60 -10.92 5.95
CA GLU A 352 -8.21 -11.28 6.00
C GLU A 352 -7.50 -10.23 5.17
N THR A 353 -6.82 -9.34 5.86
CA THR A 353 -5.78 -8.50 5.31
C THR A 353 -4.75 -9.44 4.71
N TYR A 354 -4.96 -9.85 3.47
CA TYR A 354 -3.93 -10.56 2.71
C TYR A 354 -2.79 -9.56 2.50
N GLU A 355 -1.90 -9.54 3.45
CA GLU A 355 -0.58 -9.02 3.29
C GLU A 355 0.05 -9.89 2.19
N ILE A 356 0.45 -9.25 1.12
CA ILE A 356 1.20 -9.89 0.05
C ILE A 356 2.54 -10.26 0.68
N GLU A 357 2.71 -11.54 1.00
CA GLU A 357 4.01 -12.12 1.27
C GLU A 357 4.93 -12.01 0.04
#